data_977b2fbe3d8c6a7d5722639283f3a5e5
#
_entry.id   977b2fbe3d8c6a7d5722639283f3a5e5
#
_cell.length_a   1.000
_cell.length_b   1.000
_cell.length_c   1.000
_cell.angle_alpha   90.00
_cell.angle_beta   90.00
_cell.angle_gamma   90.00
#
_symmetry.space_group_name_H-M   'P 1'
#
loop_
_entity.id
_entity.type
_entity.pdbx_description
1 polymer ?
#
loop_
_entity_poly.entity_id
_entity_poly.type
_entity_poly.pdbx_seq_one_letter_code
_entity_poly.pdbx_strand_id
1 'polypeptide(L)'
;MTRHSDRPAAPALKPIVEIAASVGLSEDDLETYGRYKAKVRLEAIRRFQRRPDASLILVSAMTPTPAGEGKTTVSIGLAQALARLGKATIAALREPSMGPVFGMKGGATGGGLSRVHPVDDINLHFTNDFHAVESAHNLLSTIVDNSVYHDNPLNIDPRKITWRRVLDMNDRFLRDIVIGLGGSINGVPRETGFDIVPSSEIMAILCLSRTYAELKEKIRRVLVGFTHDNRPVMAADLKVEGAVTALLKYALLPNLVQTTENVPAIIHGGPFANIAQGTSSIMGTDLALRLADYVVTEAGFGFDLGAEKFFDIVAPYGNLDPRIVVLVATVRALKYHAGVAREDLDRSNPRAAVLGMANLRKHYQNIDKFRIPCIVALNRFPSDTDEEVKGVVKAAENEGMNIAPCDIFRLGGEGGLELAERTISILQNAPGCFRPLYGWDLPVEDKIFKVAGEIYGAVSIDYQPLARRNLDLINRYGFDKLPVCIAKTQQSLSDNPSLLGLPRDFIVTVREIKIASGAGFLIPITGEILRMPGLSKMPAAYNIDIDDEGVITGVSSPGEIGPLT
;
A
#
# COMPACT_ATOMS: atom_id res chain seq x y z
N MET A 1 -25.14 -29.21 -4.27
CA MET A 1 -24.24 -29.69 -5.33
C MET A 1 -24.57 -28.96 -6.63
N THR A 2 -24.09 -27.72 -6.78
CA THR A 2 -24.20 -26.97 -8.03
C THR A 2 -22.94 -27.22 -8.84
N ARG A 3 -23.13 -27.65 -10.08
CA ARG A 3 -22.11 -28.16 -11.01
C ARG A 3 -21.00 -27.11 -11.23
N HIS A 4 -19.76 -27.52 -11.02
CA HIS A 4 -18.52 -26.78 -11.34
C HIS A 4 -18.26 -26.57 -12.86
N SER A 5 -19.27 -26.73 -13.73
CA SER A 5 -19.11 -26.84 -15.19
C SER A 5 -19.19 -25.55 -15.99
N ASP A 6 -19.41 -24.37 -15.39
CA ASP A 6 -19.62 -23.13 -16.13
C ASP A 6 -18.55 -22.05 -15.88
N ARG A 7 -17.38 -22.40 -15.33
CA ARG A 7 -16.25 -21.46 -15.30
C ARG A 7 -15.48 -21.53 -16.62
N PRO A 8 -15.32 -20.42 -17.34
CA PRO A 8 -14.41 -20.40 -18.50
C PRO A 8 -13.01 -20.79 -18.01
N ALA A 9 -12.37 -21.72 -18.71
CA ALA A 9 -11.01 -22.12 -18.39
C ALA A 9 -10.10 -20.89 -18.51
N ALA A 10 -9.31 -20.61 -17.46
CA ALA A 10 -8.32 -19.56 -17.53
C ALA A 10 -7.31 -19.89 -18.65
N PRO A 11 -6.89 -18.88 -19.46
CA PRO A 11 -5.88 -19.12 -20.48
C PRO A 11 -4.58 -19.60 -19.84
N ALA A 12 -3.82 -20.44 -20.55
CA ALA A 12 -2.51 -20.87 -20.09
C ALA A 12 -1.56 -19.67 -19.91
N LEU A 13 -0.74 -19.69 -18.85
CA LEU A 13 0.26 -18.66 -18.61
C LEU A 13 1.30 -18.64 -19.74
N LYS A 14 1.64 -17.45 -20.21
CA LYS A 14 2.68 -17.23 -21.21
C LYS A 14 4.06 -17.11 -20.56
N PRO A 15 5.14 -17.51 -21.26
CA PRO A 15 6.50 -17.14 -20.85
C PRO A 15 6.62 -15.62 -20.66
N ILE A 16 7.41 -15.20 -19.67
CA ILE A 16 7.52 -13.77 -19.33
C ILE A 16 8.11 -12.94 -20.48
N VAL A 17 8.93 -13.53 -21.32
CA VAL A 17 9.48 -12.87 -22.51
C VAL A 17 8.40 -12.53 -23.55
N GLU A 18 7.35 -13.35 -23.67
CA GLU A 18 6.21 -13.04 -24.53
C GLU A 18 5.35 -11.90 -23.96
N ILE A 19 5.18 -11.88 -22.63
CA ILE A 19 4.50 -10.80 -21.95
C ILE A 19 5.29 -9.49 -22.12
N ALA A 20 6.61 -9.53 -21.96
CA ALA A 20 7.48 -8.39 -22.18
C ALA A 20 7.39 -7.87 -23.64
N ALA A 21 7.45 -8.77 -24.61
CA ALA A 21 7.32 -8.42 -26.03
C ALA A 21 5.97 -7.74 -26.35
N SER A 22 4.87 -8.12 -25.68
CA SER A 22 3.56 -7.52 -25.88
C SER A 22 3.49 -6.03 -25.50
N VAL A 23 4.44 -5.55 -24.68
CA VAL A 23 4.57 -4.13 -24.26
C VAL A 23 5.82 -3.46 -24.83
N GLY A 24 6.49 -4.10 -25.79
CA GLY A 24 7.64 -3.53 -26.51
C GLY A 24 8.99 -3.67 -25.80
N LEU A 25 9.07 -4.52 -24.77
CA LEU A 25 10.33 -4.90 -24.14
C LEU A 25 10.93 -6.11 -24.85
N SER A 26 12.26 -6.11 -25.01
CA SER A 26 13.03 -7.25 -25.54
C SER A 26 13.55 -8.12 -24.39
N GLU A 27 14.06 -9.31 -24.70
CA GLU A 27 14.69 -10.18 -23.72
C GLU A 27 15.92 -9.53 -23.07
N ASP A 28 16.69 -8.73 -23.82
CA ASP A 28 17.84 -7.98 -23.30
C ASP A 28 17.46 -6.92 -22.25
N ASP A 29 16.19 -6.51 -22.19
CA ASP A 29 15.67 -5.56 -21.20
C ASP A 29 15.36 -6.20 -19.85
N LEU A 30 15.49 -7.53 -19.76
CA LEU A 30 15.04 -8.32 -18.63
C LEU A 30 16.20 -8.99 -17.87
N GLU A 31 16.00 -9.13 -16.57
CA GLU A 31 16.67 -10.12 -15.72
C GLU A 31 15.61 -11.18 -15.36
N THR A 32 15.66 -12.34 -16.01
CA THR A 32 14.65 -13.38 -15.81
C THR A 32 14.84 -14.14 -14.51
N TYR A 33 13.76 -14.38 -13.80
CA TYR A 33 13.67 -15.18 -12.58
C TYR A 33 12.77 -16.41 -12.85
N GLY A 34 13.24 -17.33 -13.69
CA GLY A 34 12.47 -18.44 -14.18
C GLY A 34 11.55 -18.04 -15.35
N ARG A 35 10.51 -18.87 -15.61
CA ARG A 35 9.69 -18.78 -16.83
C ARG A 35 8.66 -17.66 -16.82
N TYR A 36 8.17 -17.25 -15.65
CA TYR A 36 6.95 -16.45 -15.51
C TYR A 36 7.15 -15.10 -14.80
N LYS A 37 8.38 -14.76 -14.42
CA LYS A 37 8.71 -13.49 -13.76
C LYS A 37 10.06 -12.97 -14.20
N ALA A 38 10.23 -11.65 -14.26
CA ALA A 38 11.48 -10.99 -14.59
C ALA A 38 11.55 -9.61 -13.93
N LYS A 39 12.77 -9.10 -13.73
CA LYS A 39 12.97 -7.68 -13.43
C LYS A 39 13.26 -6.91 -14.71
N VAL A 40 12.76 -5.67 -14.80
CA VAL A 40 13.02 -4.79 -15.93
C VAL A 40 14.25 -3.92 -15.62
N ARG A 41 15.25 -3.95 -16.48
CA ARG A 41 16.52 -3.19 -16.32
C ARG A 41 16.31 -1.69 -16.41
N LEU A 42 17.10 -0.90 -15.69
CA LEU A 42 16.99 0.58 -15.69
C LEU A 42 17.25 1.19 -17.07
N GLU A 43 18.13 0.58 -17.87
CA GLU A 43 18.45 1.01 -19.23
C GLU A 43 17.19 0.97 -20.12
N ALA A 44 16.39 -0.09 -19.98
CA ALA A 44 15.12 -0.23 -20.67
C ALA A 44 14.15 0.88 -20.27
N ILE A 45 14.02 1.13 -18.96
CA ILE A 45 13.12 2.18 -18.46
C ILE A 45 13.49 3.55 -19.03
N ARG A 46 14.78 3.87 -19.13
CA ARG A 46 15.28 5.15 -19.68
C ARG A 46 15.05 5.30 -21.17
N ARG A 47 14.98 4.20 -21.93
CA ARG A 47 14.78 4.22 -23.37
C ARG A 47 13.37 4.65 -23.78
N PHE A 48 12.36 4.29 -22.98
CA PHE A 48 10.98 4.66 -23.25
C PHE A 48 10.64 6.02 -22.63
N GLN A 49 9.85 6.84 -23.35
CA GLN A 49 9.25 8.04 -22.81
C GLN A 49 7.82 7.74 -22.32
N ARG A 50 7.33 8.49 -21.34
CA ARG A 50 5.92 8.42 -20.96
C ARG A 50 5.04 8.68 -22.17
N ARG A 51 4.01 7.87 -22.35
CA ARG A 51 3.02 8.12 -23.40
C ARG A 51 2.22 9.36 -23.03
N PRO A 52 2.07 10.35 -23.94
CA PRO A 52 1.43 11.63 -23.60
C PRO A 52 -0.01 11.48 -23.09
N ASP A 53 -0.74 10.50 -23.65
CA ASP A 53 -2.16 10.25 -23.37
C ASP A 53 -2.36 9.10 -22.36
N ALA A 54 -1.30 8.60 -21.73
CA ALA A 54 -1.41 7.55 -20.73
C ALA A 54 -2.25 8.01 -19.55
N SER A 55 -3.25 7.20 -19.20
CA SER A 55 -4.17 7.47 -18.11
C SER A 55 -3.83 6.63 -16.89
N LEU A 56 -3.46 7.31 -15.79
CA LEU A 56 -3.24 6.67 -14.49
C LEU A 56 -4.56 6.59 -13.72
N ILE A 57 -5.02 5.38 -13.46
CA ILE A 57 -6.24 5.03 -12.74
C ILE A 57 -5.84 4.57 -11.34
N LEU A 58 -6.31 5.28 -10.30
CA LEU A 58 -6.06 4.88 -8.91
C LEU A 58 -7.27 4.12 -8.36
N VAL A 59 -7.05 2.88 -7.94
CA VAL A 59 -8.05 2.09 -7.22
C VAL A 59 -7.87 2.28 -5.71
N SER A 60 -8.93 2.73 -5.05
CA SER A 60 -9.00 2.87 -3.60
C SER A 60 -10.30 2.26 -3.08
N ALA A 61 -10.65 2.43 -1.82
CA ALA A 61 -11.91 1.94 -1.26
C ALA A 61 -12.52 2.91 -0.26
N MET A 62 -13.81 2.70 0.06
CA MET A 62 -14.39 3.22 1.29
C MET A 62 -13.67 2.63 2.51
N THR A 63 -13.99 3.07 3.73
CA THR A 63 -13.40 2.50 4.96
C THR A 63 -13.61 0.98 4.96
N PRO A 64 -12.54 0.15 5.00
CA PRO A 64 -12.69 -1.30 4.83
C PRO A 64 -13.22 -1.99 6.09
N THR A 65 -13.85 -3.15 5.89
CA THR A 65 -14.09 -4.13 6.95
C THR A 65 -12.78 -4.86 7.30
N PRO A 66 -12.71 -5.55 8.44
CA PRO A 66 -11.57 -6.41 8.76
C PRO A 66 -11.25 -7.51 7.74
N ALA A 67 -12.25 -7.95 6.98
CA ALA A 67 -12.10 -8.96 5.92
C ALA A 67 -11.53 -8.39 4.60
N GLY A 68 -11.54 -7.05 4.43
CA GLY A 68 -11.11 -6.37 3.21
C GLY A 68 -12.19 -6.29 2.13
N GLU A 69 -11.98 -5.42 1.13
CA GLU A 69 -12.99 -5.08 0.12
C GLU A 69 -12.62 -5.58 -1.30
N GLY A 70 -11.55 -6.35 -1.43
CA GLY A 70 -11.12 -6.90 -2.71
C GLY A 70 -10.50 -5.88 -3.68
N LYS A 71 -9.89 -4.79 -3.19
CA LYS A 71 -9.23 -3.77 -4.05
C LYS A 71 -8.28 -4.35 -5.08
N THR A 72 -7.35 -5.21 -4.66
CA THR A 72 -6.37 -5.82 -5.56
C THR A 72 -7.05 -6.66 -6.64
N THR A 73 -8.09 -7.41 -6.27
CA THR A 73 -8.92 -8.16 -7.23
C THR A 73 -9.59 -7.23 -8.23
N VAL A 74 -10.18 -6.11 -7.76
CA VAL A 74 -10.80 -5.09 -8.62
C VAL A 74 -9.74 -4.43 -9.51
N SER A 75 -8.56 -4.11 -9.01
CA SER A 75 -7.48 -3.51 -9.81
C SER A 75 -7.03 -4.43 -10.95
N ILE A 76 -6.82 -5.71 -10.64
CA ILE A 76 -6.43 -6.71 -11.64
C ILE A 76 -7.55 -6.93 -12.66
N GLY A 77 -8.80 -7.12 -12.18
CA GLY A 77 -9.93 -7.36 -13.07
C GLY A 77 -10.30 -6.15 -13.94
N LEU A 78 -10.13 -4.93 -13.43
CA LEU A 78 -10.27 -3.73 -14.25
C LEU A 78 -9.20 -3.67 -15.35
N ALA A 79 -7.94 -4.01 -15.03
CA ALA A 79 -6.89 -4.09 -16.04
C ALA A 79 -7.20 -5.17 -17.09
N GLN A 80 -7.70 -6.33 -16.68
CA GLN A 80 -8.17 -7.39 -17.59
C GLN A 80 -9.34 -6.91 -18.45
N ALA A 81 -10.33 -6.21 -17.87
CA ALA A 81 -11.49 -5.68 -18.60
C ALA A 81 -11.09 -4.63 -19.65
N LEU A 82 -10.19 -3.70 -19.29
CA LEU A 82 -9.65 -2.72 -20.22
C LEU A 82 -8.90 -3.41 -21.39
N ALA A 83 -8.11 -4.45 -21.09
CA ALA A 83 -7.42 -5.22 -22.12
C ALA A 83 -8.40 -5.97 -23.05
N ARG A 84 -9.51 -6.53 -22.51
CA ARG A 84 -10.59 -7.13 -23.32
C ARG A 84 -11.26 -6.13 -24.26
N LEU A 85 -11.32 -4.85 -23.85
CA LEU A 85 -11.79 -3.75 -24.72
C LEU A 85 -10.72 -3.25 -25.72
N GLY A 86 -9.62 -4.01 -25.88
CA GLY A 86 -8.55 -3.68 -26.83
C GLY A 86 -7.62 -2.55 -26.38
N LYS A 87 -7.61 -2.20 -25.08
CA LYS A 87 -6.77 -1.13 -24.56
C LYS A 87 -5.41 -1.69 -24.11
N ALA A 88 -4.32 -1.04 -24.50
CA ALA A 88 -2.99 -1.34 -23.97
C ALA A 88 -2.95 -0.99 -22.48
N THR A 89 -2.92 -2.01 -21.61
CA THR A 89 -3.12 -1.86 -20.17
C THR A 89 -2.06 -2.59 -19.37
N ILE A 90 -1.61 -1.98 -18.28
CA ILE A 90 -0.70 -2.60 -17.28
C ILE A 90 -1.28 -2.34 -15.88
N ALA A 91 -1.26 -3.38 -15.02
CA ALA A 91 -1.52 -3.23 -13.60
C ALA A 91 -0.19 -2.92 -12.86
N ALA A 92 -0.16 -1.87 -12.02
CA ALA A 92 0.99 -1.52 -11.18
C ALA A 92 0.64 -1.73 -9.70
N LEU A 93 1.14 -2.82 -9.11
CA LEU A 93 0.71 -3.33 -7.82
C LEU A 93 1.85 -3.32 -6.80
N ARG A 94 1.48 -3.51 -5.51
CA ARG A 94 2.46 -3.71 -4.43
C ARG A 94 2.83 -5.18 -4.30
N GLU A 95 4.06 -5.40 -3.86
CA GLU A 95 4.52 -6.72 -3.41
C GLU A 95 3.94 -7.03 -2.02
N PRO A 96 3.41 -8.24 -1.78
CA PRO A 96 2.91 -8.63 -0.47
C PRO A 96 4.06 -8.93 0.51
N SER A 97 3.81 -8.62 1.80
CA SER A 97 4.68 -8.99 2.92
C SER A 97 4.27 -10.37 3.44
N MET A 98 5.23 -11.21 3.81
CA MET A 98 5.00 -12.55 4.35
C MET A 98 4.25 -12.53 5.69
N GLY A 99 4.50 -11.54 6.54
CA GLY A 99 3.81 -11.45 7.81
C GLY A 99 2.27 -11.52 7.71
N PRO A 100 1.60 -10.68 6.89
CA PRO A 100 0.18 -10.80 6.59
C PRO A 100 -0.22 -12.12 5.92
N VAL A 101 0.60 -12.67 5.03
CA VAL A 101 0.31 -13.94 4.33
C VAL A 101 0.18 -15.09 5.32
N PHE A 102 1.12 -15.20 6.26
CA PHE A 102 1.08 -16.21 7.32
C PHE A 102 0.17 -15.82 8.50
N GLY A 103 -0.27 -14.53 8.58
CA GLY A 103 -1.10 -13.98 9.63
C GLY A 103 -2.60 -14.18 9.40
N MET A 104 -3.31 -13.09 9.07
CA MET A 104 -4.79 -13.11 8.97
C MET A 104 -5.33 -12.82 7.57
N LYS A 105 -4.51 -12.25 6.67
CA LYS A 105 -5.03 -11.71 5.39
C LYS A 105 -4.89 -12.65 4.20
N GLY A 106 -4.06 -13.71 4.30
CA GLY A 106 -3.67 -14.47 3.11
C GLY A 106 -2.87 -13.61 2.12
N GLY A 107 -2.68 -14.09 0.90
CA GLY A 107 -1.90 -13.41 -0.13
C GLY A 107 -2.53 -12.13 -0.69
N ALA A 108 -1.73 -11.30 -1.32
CA ALA A 108 -2.15 -10.06 -1.98
C ALA A 108 -2.04 -10.12 -3.51
N THR A 109 -2.25 -11.30 -4.08
CA THR A 109 -2.16 -11.57 -5.53
C THR A 109 -3.51 -11.45 -6.27
N GLY A 110 -4.53 -10.88 -5.64
CA GLY A 110 -5.90 -10.88 -6.14
C GLY A 110 -6.67 -12.15 -5.76
N GLY A 111 -7.82 -12.41 -6.38
CA GLY A 111 -8.64 -13.58 -6.08
C GLY A 111 -9.55 -14.01 -7.24
N GLY A 112 -10.07 -15.23 -7.18
CA GLY A 112 -10.89 -15.79 -8.25
C GLY A 112 -10.16 -15.85 -9.58
N LEU A 113 -10.78 -15.33 -10.63
CA LEU A 113 -10.20 -15.23 -11.98
C LEU A 113 -9.35 -13.95 -12.19
N SER A 114 -9.28 -13.06 -11.19
CA SER A 114 -8.47 -11.84 -11.25
C SER A 114 -7.28 -11.93 -10.30
N ARG A 115 -6.22 -12.62 -10.75
CA ARG A 115 -4.97 -12.84 -10.03
C ARG A 115 -3.76 -12.45 -10.87
N VAL A 116 -2.65 -12.18 -10.17
CA VAL A 116 -1.32 -12.13 -10.76
C VAL A 116 -0.57 -13.44 -10.51
N HIS A 117 0.28 -13.83 -11.45
CA HIS A 117 1.01 -15.09 -11.44
C HIS A 117 2.52 -14.86 -11.62
N PRO A 118 3.38 -15.71 -11.03
CA PRO A 118 3.08 -16.92 -10.22
C PRO A 118 2.65 -16.58 -8.78
N VAL A 119 1.52 -17.14 -8.32
CA VAL A 119 0.87 -16.79 -7.04
C VAL A 119 1.78 -17.07 -5.84
N ASP A 120 2.35 -18.30 -5.78
CA ASP A 120 3.12 -18.74 -4.62
C ASP A 120 4.42 -17.94 -4.48
N ASP A 121 5.15 -17.76 -5.58
CA ASP A 121 6.37 -16.97 -5.59
C ASP A 121 6.11 -15.54 -5.10
N ILE A 122 5.06 -14.88 -5.63
CA ILE A 122 4.74 -13.49 -5.30
C ILE A 122 4.41 -13.35 -3.81
N ASN A 123 3.70 -14.32 -3.21
CA ASN A 123 3.30 -14.27 -1.81
C ASN A 123 4.39 -14.70 -0.81
N LEU A 124 5.44 -15.38 -1.28
CA LEU A 124 6.51 -15.91 -0.44
C LEU A 124 7.84 -15.19 -0.71
N HIS A 125 8.68 -15.74 -1.55
CA HIS A 125 10.03 -15.23 -1.86
C HIS A 125 10.13 -14.77 -3.32
N PHE A 126 9.36 -13.77 -3.68
CA PHE A 126 9.16 -13.33 -5.07
C PHE A 126 10.44 -13.18 -5.87
N THR A 127 11.19 -12.09 -5.65
CA THR A 127 12.49 -11.81 -6.24
C THR A 127 13.48 -11.28 -5.20
N ASN A 128 13.20 -11.56 -3.93
CA ASN A 128 13.96 -11.17 -2.75
C ASN A 128 14.01 -9.66 -2.46
N ASP A 129 13.08 -8.85 -2.96
CA ASP A 129 13.09 -7.40 -2.71
C ASP A 129 12.86 -7.08 -1.23
N PHE A 130 11.94 -7.77 -0.57
CA PHE A 130 11.72 -7.65 0.88
C PHE A 130 12.94 -8.04 1.70
N HIS A 131 13.61 -9.15 1.34
CA HIS A 131 14.86 -9.56 1.99
C HIS A 131 15.99 -8.54 1.80
N ALA A 132 16.10 -7.95 0.61
CA ALA A 132 17.07 -6.89 0.34
C ALA A 132 16.81 -5.65 1.21
N VAL A 133 15.54 -5.23 1.36
CA VAL A 133 15.13 -4.12 2.23
C VAL A 133 15.43 -4.45 3.69
N GLU A 134 15.12 -5.67 4.15
CA GLU A 134 15.41 -6.13 5.51
C GLU A 134 16.90 -6.09 5.81
N SER A 135 17.72 -6.66 4.92
CA SER A 135 19.18 -6.68 5.03
C SER A 135 19.78 -5.28 5.05
N ALA A 136 19.32 -4.39 4.17
CA ALA A 136 19.76 -3.00 4.07
C ALA A 136 19.40 -2.19 5.33
N HIS A 137 18.19 -2.35 5.84
CA HIS A 137 17.72 -1.70 7.06
C HIS A 137 18.52 -2.19 8.29
N ASN A 138 18.69 -3.50 8.43
CA ASN A 138 19.39 -4.11 9.56
C ASN A 138 20.90 -3.85 9.51
N LEU A 139 21.51 -3.71 8.32
CA LEU A 139 22.89 -3.23 8.20
C LEU A 139 23.05 -1.85 8.84
N LEU A 140 22.17 -0.92 8.54
CA LEU A 140 22.21 0.44 9.12
C LEU A 140 22.06 0.36 10.66
N SER A 141 21.14 -0.47 11.19
CA SER A 141 20.98 -0.70 12.63
C SER A 141 22.28 -1.22 13.28
N THR A 142 22.93 -2.19 12.61
CA THR A 142 24.18 -2.78 13.08
C THR A 142 25.31 -1.75 13.11
N ILE A 143 25.41 -0.90 12.08
CA ILE A 143 26.45 0.15 12.02
C ILE A 143 26.23 1.22 13.09
N VAL A 144 24.99 1.59 13.41
CA VAL A 144 24.68 2.49 14.52
C VAL A 144 25.19 1.91 15.86
N ASP A 145 24.82 0.64 16.15
CA ASP A 145 25.27 -0.02 17.38
C ASP A 145 26.78 -0.23 17.42
N ASN A 146 27.41 -0.56 16.28
CA ASN A 146 28.85 -0.70 16.15
C ASN A 146 29.58 0.63 16.40
N SER A 147 29.04 1.76 15.93
CA SER A 147 29.59 3.09 16.21
C SER A 147 29.55 3.43 17.71
N VAL A 148 28.45 3.08 18.39
CA VAL A 148 28.33 3.26 19.85
C VAL A 148 29.31 2.36 20.61
N TYR A 149 29.52 1.13 20.14
CA TYR A 149 30.41 0.16 20.76
C TYR A 149 31.90 0.56 20.65
N HIS A 150 32.33 1.05 19.49
CA HIS A 150 33.71 1.48 19.22
C HIS A 150 33.86 3.00 19.44
N ASP A 151 34.17 3.35 20.71
CA ASP A 151 34.51 4.70 21.18
C ASP A 151 33.45 5.80 20.92
N ASN A 152 32.32 5.48 20.33
CA ASN A 152 31.21 6.40 20.04
C ASN A 152 31.66 7.76 19.46
N PRO A 153 32.40 7.79 18.33
CA PRO A 153 33.00 9.01 17.81
C PRO A 153 31.99 10.09 17.43
N LEU A 154 30.72 9.70 17.19
CA LEU A 154 29.63 10.61 16.87
C LEU A 154 28.88 11.11 18.12
N ASN A 155 29.28 10.70 19.33
CA ASN A 155 28.65 11.07 20.59
C ASN A 155 27.14 10.73 20.64
N ILE A 156 26.75 9.59 20.05
CA ILE A 156 25.34 9.13 20.00
C ILE A 156 24.86 8.82 21.42
N ASP A 157 23.70 9.34 21.83
CA ASP A 157 23.04 8.89 23.05
C ASP A 157 22.31 7.57 22.76
N PRO A 158 22.71 6.43 23.37
CA PRO A 158 22.07 5.14 23.10
C PRO A 158 20.57 5.10 23.39
N ARG A 159 20.07 6.01 24.26
CA ARG A 159 18.64 6.15 24.61
C ARG A 159 17.85 6.97 23.57
N LYS A 160 18.54 7.63 22.64
CA LYS A 160 17.96 8.48 21.60
C LYS A 160 18.16 7.92 20.19
N ILE A 161 18.55 6.65 20.08
CA ILE A 161 18.57 5.94 18.81
C ILE A 161 17.13 5.69 18.39
N THR A 162 16.73 6.24 17.24
CA THR A 162 15.37 6.13 16.69
C THR A 162 15.23 4.98 15.69
N TRP A 163 16.35 4.47 15.20
CA TRP A 163 16.42 3.42 14.20
C TRP A 163 16.35 2.03 14.86
N ARG A 164 15.23 1.32 14.61
CA ARG A 164 14.99 -0.04 15.12
C ARG A 164 15.56 -1.08 14.14
N ARG A 165 15.26 -2.34 14.33
CA ARG A 165 15.48 -3.42 13.37
C ARG A 165 14.18 -3.76 12.65
N VAL A 166 14.24 -4.57 11.58
CA VAL A 166 13.06 -5.06 10.88
C VAL A 166 13.12 -6.56 10.65
N LEU A 167 11.92 -7.17 10.56
CA LEU A 167 11.71 -8.57 10.21
C LEU A 167 10.41 -8.69 9.43
N ASP A 168 10.39 -9.46 8.31
CA ASP A 168 9.16 -9.63 7.52
C ASP A 168 8.30 -10.79 8.01
N MET A 169 8.06 -10.81 9.31
CA MET A 169 7.17 -11.77 9.97
C MET A 169 6.41 -11.09 11.12
N ASN A 170 5.18 -11.55 11.40
CA ASN A 170 4.38 -11.06 12.52
C ASN A 170 4.86 -11.67 13.82
N ASP A 171 5.56 -10.91 14.65
CA ASP A 171 6.04 -11.36 15.96
C ASP A 171 5.85 -10.30 17.04
N ARG A 172 4.82 -10.46 17.87
CA ARG A 172 4.53 -9.52 18.97
C ARG A 172 5.59 -9.47 20.08
N PHE A 173 6.40 -10.53 20.23
CA PHE A 173 7.44 -10.57 21.25
C PHE A 173 8.64 -9.70 20.89
N LEU A 174 8.79 -9.31 19.62
CA LEU A 174 9.86 -8.44 19.14
C LEU A 174 9.52 -6.94 19.20
N ARG A 175 8.33 -6.56 19.68
CA ARG A 175 7.91 -5.15 19.73
C ARG A 175 8.85 -4.30 20.55
N ASP A 176 9.19 -4.80 21.76
CA ASP A 176 10.11 -4.14 22.68
C ASP A 176 11.02 -5.19 23.30
N ILE A 177 12.33 -5.03 23.10
CA ILE A 177 13.37 -5.95 23.54
C ILE A 177 14.55 -5.18 24.11
N VAL A 178 15.40 -5.87 24.85
CA VAL A 178 16.70 -5.36 25.29
C VAL A 178 17.79 -6.06 24.49
N ILE A 179 18.71 -5.28 23.91
CA ILE A 179 19.91 -5.79 23.24
C ILE A 179 21.18 -5.45 24.01
N GLY A 180 22.32 -6.04 23.62
CA GLY A 180 23.63 -5.76 24.22
C GLY A 180 23.84 -6.42 25.59
N LEU A 181 23.04 -7.42 25.97
CA LEU A 181 23.21 -8.21 27.18
C LEU A 181 24.39 -9.19 27.07
N GLY A 182 24.97 -9.60 28.23
CA GLY A 182 26.05 -10.59 28.28
C GLY A 182 27.45 -10.01 28.49
N GLY A 183 27.54 -8.76 28.96
CA GLY A 183 28.80 -8.09 29.29
C GLY A 183 29.32 -7.14 28.21
N SER A 184 30.42 -6.47 28.53
CA SER A 184 30.97 -5.37 27.72
C SER A 184 31.32 -5.75 26.27
N ILE A 185 31.66 -7.02 26.03
CA ILE A 185 31.98 -7.52 24.67
C ILE A 185 30.75 -7.57 23.74
N ASN A 186 29.53 -7.51 24.30
CA ASN A 186 28.28 -7.61 23.53
C ASN A 186 27.63 -6.23 23.27
N GLY A 187 28.26 -5.14 23.72
CA GLY A 187 27.81 -3.79 23.49
C GLY A 187 27.20 -3.10 24.71
N VAL A 188 26.46 -2.02 24.46
CA VAL A 188 25.79 -1.23 25.50
C VAL A 188 24.33 -1.69 25.61
N PRO A 189 23.88 -2.19 26.79
CA PRO A 189 22.48 -2.57 26.97
C PRO A 189 21.54 -1.40 26.73
N ARG A 190 20.54 -1.60 25.84
CA ARG A 190 19.49 -0.61 25.56
C ARG A 190 18.20 -1.25 25.10
N GLU A 191 17.09 -0.55 25.33
CA GLU A 191 15.80 -0.91 24.75
C GLU A 191 15.77 -0.61 23.26
N THR A 192 15.12 -1.46 22.50
CA THR A 192 14.84 -1.33 21.07
C THR A 192 13.68 -2.25 20.71
N GLY A 193 13.53 -2.59 19.43
CA GLY A 193 12.54 -3.56 18.95
C GLY A 193 12.67 -3.77 17.44
N PHE A 194 11.73 -4.54 16.91
CA PHE A 194 11.59 -4.78 15.49
C PHE A 194 10.29 -4.15 14.98
N ASP A 195 10.35 -3.63 13.77
CA ASP A 195 9.18 -3.29 12.96
C ASP A 195 9.04 -4.32 11.84
N ILE A 196 7.85 -4.43 11.25
CA ILE A 196 7.68 -5.26 10.05
C ILE A 196 8.28 -4.54 8.83
N VAL A 197 8.86 -5.28 7.88
CA VAL A 197 9.58 -4.71 6.72
C VAL A 197 8.77 -3.66 5.93
N PRO A 198 7.46 -3.80 5.66
CA PRO A 198 6.65 -2.76 5.04
C PRO A 198 6.59 -1.41 5.78
N SER A 199 6.93 -1.40 7.07
CA SER A 199 7.01 -0.18 7.90
C SER A 199 8.42 0.45 7.91
N SER A 200 9.37 -0.16 7.21
CA SER A 200 10.74 0.33 7.08
C SER A 200 10.80 1.63 6.28
N GLU A 201 11.58 2.60 6.76
CA GLU A 201 11.89 3.79 5.96
C GLU A 201 12.67 3.43 4.69
N ILE A 202 13.50 2.36 4.70
CA ILE A 202 14.20 1.87 3.51
C ILE A 202 13.19 1.39 2.44
N MET A 203 12.09 0.72 2.83
CA MET A 203 11.02 0.36 1.91
C MET A 203 10.38 1.62 1.28
N ALA A 204 10.11 2.64 2.08
CA ALA A 204 9.56 3.90 1.58
C ALA A 204 10.54 4.62 0.64
N ILE A 205 11.83 4.67 0.98
CA ILE A 205 12.90 5.24 0.15
C ILE A 205 13.00 4.51 -1.20
N LEU A 206 12.98 3.17 -1.19
CA LEU A 206 12.99 2.35 -2.41
C LEU A 206 11.82 2.72 -3.33
N CYS A 207 10.61 2.79 -2.78
CA CYS A 207 9.39 3.10 -3.55
C CYS A 207 9.35 4.54 -4.08
N LEU A 208 10.06 5.47 -3.45
CA LEU A 208 10.12 6.88 -3.83
C LEU A 208 11.40 7.24 -4.62
N SER A 209 12.19 6.26 -5.07
CA SER A 209 13.43 6.47 -5.81
C SER A 209 13.34 5.95 -7.24
N ARG A 210 14.03 6.63 -8.19
CA ARG A 210 14.07 6.29 -9.63
C ARG A 210 15.46 5.90 -10.13
N THR A 211 16.50 6.21 -9.36
CA THR A 211 17.89 5.94 -9.72
C THR A 211 18.68 5.53 -8.49
N TYR A 212 19.81 4.85 -8.71
CA TYR A 212 20.74 4.53 -7.62
C TYR A 212 21.32 5.79 -6.95
N ALA A 213 21.50 6.86 -7.69
CA ALA A 213 21.97 8.13 -7.13
C ALA A 213 20.93 8.75 -6.19
N GLU A 214 19.66 8.77 -6.62
CA GLU A 214 18.54 9.25 -5.79
C GLU A 214 18.34 8.35 -4.55
N LEU A 215 18.40 7.02 -4.72
CA LEU A 215 18.32 6.06 -3.63
C LEU A 215 19.42 6.29 -2.59
N LYS A 216 20.68 6.42 -3.04
CA LYS A 216 21.84 6.69 -2.19
C LYS A 216 21.71 8.02 -1.44
N GLU A 217 21.29 9.09 -2.13
CA GLU A 217 21.11 10.41 -1.51
C GLU A 217 19.99 10.41 -0.46
N LYS A 218 18.88 9.71 -0.70
CA LYS A 218 17.82 9.54 0.29
C LYS A 218 18.30 8.75 1.51
N ILE A 219 19.07 7.67 1.32
CA ILE A 219 19.67 6.90 2.42
C ILE A 219 20.60 7.80 3.25
N ARG A 220 21.42 8.66 2.65
CA ARG A 220 22.28 9.62 3.36
C ARG A 220 21.52 10.48 4.36
N ARG A 221 20.26 10.84 4.03
CA ARG A 221 19.39 11.71 4.83
C ARG A 221 18.60 10.98 5.92
N VAL A 222 18.76 9.67 6.09
CA VAL A 222 18.06 8.91 7.14
C VAL A 222 18.55 9.38 8.51
N LEU A 223 17.60 9.79 9.37
CA LEU A 223 17.85 10.12 10.77
C LEU A 223 17.91 8.84 11.61
N VAL A 224 19.06 8.52 12.19
CA VAL A 224 19.26 7.30 12.98
C VAL A 224 19.15 7.52 14.49
N GLY A 225 19.26 8.77 14.95
CA GLY A 225 19.20 9.12 16.36
C GLY A 225 19.71 10.52 16.64
N PHE A 226 20.02 10.78 17.91
CA PHE A 226 20.54 12.05 18.37
C PHE A 226 21.75 11.87 19.28
N THR A 227 22.61 12.86 19.30
CA THR A 227 23.75 12.94 20.23
C THR A 227 23.28 13.26 21.65
N HIS A 228 24.19 13.16 22.66
CA HIS A 228 23.89 13.56 24.04
C HIS A 228 23.44 15.02 24.16
N ASP A 229 23.92 15.89 23.29
CA ASP A 229 23.55 17.32 23.19
C ASP A 229 22.40 17.60 22.19
N ASN A 230 21.63 16.57 21.82
CA ASN A 230 20.43 16.61 20.97
C ASN A 230 20.67 17.00 19.51
N ARG A 231 21.87 16.93 18.96
CA ARG A 231 22.08 17.10 17.52
C ARG A 231 21.64 15.85 16.77
N PRO A 232 20.99 15.96 15.60
CA PRO A 232 20.63 14.81 14.78
C PRO A 232 21.87 14.08 14.26
N VAL A 233 21.81 12.76 14.22
CA VAL A 233 22.82 11.88 13.60
C VAL A 233 22.19 11.24 12.36
N MET A 234 22.80 11.46 11.21
CA MET A 234 22.32 10.99 9.92
C MET A 234 23.10 9.75 9.47
N ALA A 235 22.52 8.93 8.58
CA ALA A 235 23.24 7.81 7.99
C ALA A 235 24.52 8.25 7.24
N ALA A 236 24.55 9.46 6.72
CA ALA A 236 25.74 10.07 6.09
C ALA A 236 26.92 10.19 7.07
N ASP A 237 26.66 10.45 8.36
CA ASP A 237 27.72 10.56 9.38
C ASP A 237 28.38 9.21 9.63
N LEU A 238 27.66 8.12 9.40
CA LEU A 238 28.14 6.74 9.50
C LEU A 238 28.83 6.23 8.22
N LYS A 239 28.76 6.97 7.11
CA LYS A 239 29.36 6.64 5.80
C LYS A 239 28.97 5.27 5.25
N VAL A 240 27.72 4.84 5.48
CA VAL A 240 27.21 3.49 5.17
C VAL A 240 26.31 3.45 3.95
N GLU A 241 25.93 4.60 3.41
CA GLU A 241 24.96 4.75 2.32
C GLU A 241 25.32 3.93 1.07
N GLY A 242 26.60 3.78 0.79
CA GLY A 242 27.09 2.98 -0.34
C GLY A 242 26.77 1.49 -0.17
N ALA A 243 27.05 0.92 0.99
CA ALA A 243 26.79 -0.48 1.32
C ALA A 243 25.29 -0.78 1.34
N VAL A 244 24.49 0.10 1.97
CA VAL A 244 23.02 0.00 2.01
C VAL A 244 22.44 0.04 0.59
N THR A 245 22.92 0.97 -0.26
CA THR A 245 22.48 1.04 -1.66
C THR A 245 22.86 -0.21 -2.46
N ALA A 246 24.04 -0.78 -2.21
CA ALA A 246 24.50 -1.98 -2.89
C ALA A 246 23.61 -3.21 -2.62
N LEU A 247 23.12 -3.36 -1.37
CA LEU A 247 22.14 -4.40 -1.00
C LEU A 247 20.83 -4.25 -1.76
N LEU A 248 20.44 -3.01 -2.10
CA LEU A 248 19.19 -2.70 -2.82
C LEU A 248 19.33 -2.71 -4.35
N LYS A 249 20.49 -3.12 -4.91
CA LYS A 249 20.78 -3.04 -6.33
C LYS A 249 19.66 -3.65 -7.19
N TYR A 250 19.27 -4.89 -6.91
CA TYR A 250 18.22 -5.56 -7.67
C TYR A 250 16.82 -5.20 -7.20
N ALA A 251 16.64 -4.86 -5.93
CA ALA A 251 15.34 -4.45 -5.40
C ALA A 251 14.83 -3.13 -6.01
N LEU A 252 15.70 -2.28 -6.58
CA LEU A 252 15.29 -1.07 -7.29
C LEU A 252 14.65 -1.37 -8.64
N LEU A 253 14.88 -2.54 -9.23
CA LEU A 253 14.33 -2.94 -10.53
C LEU A 253 12.89 -3.45 -10.37
N PRO A 254 11.90 -2.89 -11.11
CA PRO A 254 10.52 -3.37 -11.06
C PRO A 254 10.37 -4.80 -11.56
N ASN A 255 9.46 -5.57 -10.95
CA ASN A 255 9.16 -6.93 -11.32
C ASN A 255 8.03 -6.95 -12.35
N LEU A 256 8.24 -7.61 -13.49
CA LEU A 256 7.25 -7.88 -14.51
C LEU A 256 6.68 -9.29 -14.31
N VAL A 257 5.36 -9.38 -14.29
CA VAL A 257 4.58 -10.62 -14.21
C VAL A 257 3.33 -10.49 -15.10
N GLN A 258 2.38 -11.40 -14.97
CA GLN A 258 1.13 -11.40 -15.74
C GLN A 258 -0.08 -11.70 -14.86
N THR A 259 -1.25 -11.26 -15.32
CA THR A 259 -2.53 -11.67 -14.73
C THR A 259 -2.98 -13.05 -15.27
N THR A 260 -4.02 -13.61 -14.67
CA THR A 260 -4.68 -14.83 -15.17
C THR A 260 -5.07 -14.74 -16.66
N GLU A 261 -5.37 -13.54 -17.16
CA GLU A 261 -5.73 -13.31 -18.57
C GLU A 261 -4.55 -12.79 -19.42
N ASN A 262 -3.31 -13.03 -18.97
CA ASN A 262 -2.07 -12.62 -19.64
C ASN A 262 -1.92 -11.10 -19.84
N VAL A 263 -2.61 -10.28 -19.05
CA VAL A 263 -2.35 -8.84 -19.02
C VAL A 263 -1.06 -8.59 -18.24
N PRO A 264 -0.12 -7.79 -18.76
CA PRO A 264 1.11 -7.47 -18.05
C PRO A 264 0.84 -6.79 -16.71
N ALA A 265 1.60 -7.15 -15.68
CA ALA A 265 1.54 -6.50 -14.39
C ALA A 265 2.95 -6.21 -13.86
N ILE A 266 3.11 -5.04 -13.26
CA ILE A 266 4.34 -4.63 -12.59
C ILE A 266 4.08 -4.69 -11.09
N ILE A 267 4.90 -5.46 -10.37
CA ILE A 267 4.85 -5.55 -8.91
C ILE A 267 6.14 -4.98 -8.35
N HIS A 268 6.05 -3.92 -7.53
CA HIS A 268 7.25 -3.31 -7.00
C HIS A 268 7.02 -2.55 -5.70
N GLY A 269 7.77 -2.96 -4.65
CA GLY A 269 7.68 -2.42 -3.30
C GLY A 269 6.36 -2.72 -2.60
N GLY A 270 6.37 -2.69 -1.27
CA GLY A 270 5.22 -3.08 -0.45
C GLY A 270 5.03 -2.26 0.83
N PRO A 271 5.10 -0.90 0.80
CA PRO A 271 4.92 -0.11 2.01
C PRO A 271 3.48 -0.18 2.52
N PHE A 272 3.28 -0.25 3.85
CA PHE A 272 1.95 -0.25 4.46
C PHE A 272 1.33 1.14 4.47
N ALA A 273 0.03 1.24 4.16
CA ALA A 273 -0.68 2.51 4.08
C ALA A 273 -1.08 3.11 5.43
N ASN A 274 -1.01 2.35 6.52
CA ASN A 274 -1.30 2.87 7.86
C ASN A 274 -0.12 3.57 8.52
N ILE A 275 1.10 3.47 7.95
CA ILE A 275 2.31 4.07 8.51
C ILE A 275 3.28 4.62 7.45
N ALA A 276 3.09 4.26 6.19
CA ALA A 276 3.85 4.74 5.05
C ALA A 276 2.89 5.12 3.91
N GLN A 277 3.39 5.40 2.71
CA GLN A 277 2.58 5.86 1.59
C GLN A 277 1.62 4.80 1.00
N GLY A 278 1.87 3.51 1.22
CA GLY A 278 0.92 2.43 0.95
C GLY A 278 0.54 2.19 -0.51
N THR A 279 1.44 2.48 -1.46
CA THR A 279 1.23 2.29 -2.91
C THR A 279 2.41 1.58 -3.55
N SER A 280 2.26 1.15 -4.80
CA SER A 280 3.38 0.69 -5.62
C SER A 280 4.43 1.79 -5.78
N SER A 281 5.64 1.44 -6.21
CA SER A 281 6.73 2.39 -6.39
C SER A 281 6.46 3.40 -7.50
N ILE A 282 7.08 4.58 -7.38
CA ILE A 282 7.13 5.56 -8.47
C ILE A 282 7.77 4.96 -9.73
N MET A 283 8.84 4.17 -9.56
CA MET A 283 9.54 3.51 -10.65
C MET A 283 8.63 2.55 -11.41
N GLY A 284 7.91 1.66 -10.71
CA GLY A 284 6.99 0.71 -11.34
C GLY A 284 5.82 1.39 -12.04
N THR A 285 5.25 2.43 -11.42
CA THR A 285 4.16 3.22 -12.00
C THR A 285 4.63 4.02 -13.23
N ASP A 286 5.82 4.63 -13.16
CA ASP A 286 6.40 5.38 -14.28
C ASP A 286 6.73 4.46 -15.46
N LEU A 287 7.27 3.26 -15.21
CA LEU A 287 7.50 2.25 -16.23
C LEU A 287 6.18 1.85 -16.92
N ALA A 288 5.13 1.58 -16.15
CA ALA A 288 3.83 1.25 -16.69
C ALA A 288 3.27 2.36 -17.62
N LEU A 289 3.40 3.64 -17.22
CA LEU A 289 2.97 4.81 -18.00
C LEU A 289 3.80 5.02 -19.30
N ARG A 290 4.98 4.41 -19.39
CA ARG A 290 5.80 4.42 -20.62
C ARG A 290 5.40 3.32 -21.59
N LEU A 291 4.85 2.22 -21.07
CA LEU A 291 4.58 1.01 -21.85
C LEU A 291 3.10 0.83 -22.23
N ALA A 292 2.16 1.49 -21.53
CA ALA A 292 0.72 1.30 -21.74
C ALA A 292 -0.04 2.62 -21.80
N ASP A 293 -1.26 2.58 -22.40
CA ASP A 293 -2.17 3.72 -22.47
C ASP A 293 -3.03 3.85 -21.19
N TYR A 294 -3.28 2.73 -20.52
CA TYR A 294 -4.00 2.66 -19.26
C TYR A 294 -3.17 1.97 -18.21
N VAL A 295 -2.96 2.63 -17.09
CA VAL A 295 -2.25 2.07 -15.94
C VAL A 295 -3.19 2.04 -14.75
N VAL A 296 -3.44 0.84 -14.23
CA VAL A 296 -4.27 0.63 -13.04
C VAL A 296 -3.35 0.38 -11.85
N THR A 297 -3.36 1.31 -10.89
CA THR A 297 -2.62 1.15 -9.63
C THR A 297 -3.55 1.19 -8.44
N GLU A 298 -3.08 0.73 -7.27
CA GLU A 298 -3.89 0.70 -6.06
C GLU A 298 -3.25 1.44 -4.89
N ALA A 299 -4.11 1.94 -3.98
CA ALA A 299 -3.71 2.47 -2.69
C ALA A 299 -4.25 1.60 -1.54
N GLY A 300 -3.44 1.39 -0.51
CA GLY A 300 -3.77 0.53 0.62
C GLY A 300 -4.89 1.10 1.49
N PHE A 301 -5.72 0.23 2.07
CA PHE A 301 -6.84 0.56 2.95
C PHE A 301 -7.90 1.45 2.28
N GLY A 302 -8.50 2.40 3.03
CA GLY A 302 -9.47 3.37 2.54
C GLY A 302 -8.82 4.56 1.84
N PHE A 303 -9.65 5.34 1.14
CA PHE A 303 -9.20 6.56 0.47
C PHE A 303 -8.55 7.56 1.44
N ASP A 304 -9.06 7.63 2.65
CA ASP A 304 -8.58 8.47 3.75
C ASP A 304 -7.15 8.14 4.23
N LEU A 305 -6.59 6.99 3.83
CA LEU A 305 -5.24 6.55 4.17
C LEU A 305 -4.35 6.48 2.93
N GLY A 306 -4.44 5.39 2.17
CA GLY A 306 -3.48 5.16 1.09
C GLY A 306 -3.64 6.13 -0.08
N ALA A 307 -4.87 6.48 -0.46
CA ALA A 307 -5.08 7.38 -1.59
C ALA A 307 -4.76 8.84 -1.26
N GLU A 308 -5.10 9.32 -0.06
CA GLU A 308 -4.66 10.64 0.41
C GLU A 308 -3.15 10.78 0.30
N LYS A 309 -2.39 9.79 0.82
CA LYS A 309 -0.92 9.79 0.75
C LYS A 309 -0.38 9.65 -0.67
N PHE A 310 -1.09 8.91 -1.52
CA PHE A 310 -0.74 8.88 -2.94
C PHE A 310 -0.82 10.27 -3.56
N PHE A 311 -1.87 11.03 -3.27
CA PHE A 311 -2.07 12.36 -3.83
C PHE A 311 -1.17 13.42 -3.21
N ASP A 312 -0.94 13.39 -1.91
CA ASP A 312 -0.19 14.44 -1.22
C ASP A 312 1.32 14.17 -1.12
N ILE A 313 1.75 12.90 -1.33
CA ILE A 313 3.16 12.50 -1.24
C ILE A 313 3.65 11.88 -2.55
N VAL A 314 3.05 10.74 -2.99
CA VAL A 314 3.61 9.92 -4.07
C VAL A 314 3.50 10.62 -5.42
N ALA A 315 2.34 11.18 -5.73
CA ALA A 315 2.10 11.85 -7.02
C ALA A 315 2.99 13.09 -7.20
N PRO A 316 3.15 13.98 -6.19
CA PRO A 316 4.11 15.08 -6.29
C PRO A 316 5.57 14.61 -6.44
N TYR A 317 6.05 13.65 -5.61
CA TYR A 317 7.41 13.11 -5.75
C TYR A 317 7.64 12.44 -7.11
N GLY A 318 6.63 11.71 -7.60
CA GLY A 318 6.68 10.97 -8.86
C GLY A 318 6.44 11.84 -10.09
N ASN A 319 6.02 13.09 -9.92
CA ASN A 319 5.44 13.88 -11.01
C ASN A 319 4.41 13.03 -11.79
N LEU A 320 3.48 12.39 -11.03
CA LEU A 320 2.41 11.56 -11.56
C LEU A 320 1.14 12.40 -11.68
N ASP A 321 0.38 12.16 -12.77
CA ASP A 321 -0.90 12.83 -13.03
C ASP A 321 -2.04 11.78 -13.01
N PRO A 322 -2.59 11.45 -11.83
CA PRO A 322 -3.73 10.55 -11.74
C PRO A 322 -4.96 11.20 -12.37
N ARG A 323 -5.67 10.43 -13.22
CA ARG A 323 -6.75 10.95 -14.08
C ARG A 323 -8.14 10.58 -13.57
N ILE A 324 -8.29 9.51 -12.79
CA ILE A 324 -9.56 9.05 -12.24
C ILE A 324 -9.30 8.18 -11.00
N VAL A 325 -10.25 8.18 -10.06
CA VAL A 325 -10.31 7.24 -8.95
C VAL A 325 -11.43 6.23 -9.19
N VAL A 326 -11.10 4.95 -9.04
CA VAL A 326 -12.07 3.87 -8.90
C VAL A 326 -12.21 3.56 -7.40
N LEU A 327 -13.35 3.92 -6.83
CA LEU A 327 -13.63 3.79 -5.41
C LEU A 327 -14.38 2.48 -5.14
N VAL A 328 -13.71 1.48 -4.61
CA VAL A 328 -14.32 0.17 -4.31
C VAL A 328 -15.24 0.29 -3.11
N ALA A 329 -16.47 -0.17 -3.27
CA ALA A 329 -17.44 -0.37 -2.23
C ALA A 329 -17.97 -1.82 -2.29
N THR A 330 -18.42 -2.36 -1.16
CA THR A 330 -19.07 -3.67 -1.07
C THR A 330 -20.35 -3.55 -0.25
N VAL A 331 -21.35 -4.35 -0.57
CA VAL A 331 -22.58 -4.42 0.23
C VAL A 331 -22.26 -4.73 1.69
N ARG A 332 -21.27 -5.62 1.91
CA ARG A 332 -20.82 -6.00 3.25
C ARG A 332 -20.22 -4.81 4.02
N ALA A 333 -19.36 -4.00 3.38
CA ALA A 333 -18.79 -2.81 4.02
C ALA A 333 -19.88 -1.76 4.34
N LEU A 334 -20.81 -1.56 3.43
CA LEU A 334 -21.95 -0.66 3.65
C LEU A 334 -22.77 -1.10 4.87
N LYS A 335 -23.15 -2.40 4.95
CA LYS A 335 -23.87 -2.94 6.13
C LYS A 335 -23.06 -2.78 7.42
N TYR A 336 -21.76 -3.07 7.38
CA TYR A 336 -20.88 -2.90 8.54
C TYR A 336 -20.84 -1.46 9.04
N HIS A 337 -20.73 -0.48 8.15
CA HIS A 337 -20.74 0.93 8.49
C HIS A 337 -22.13 1.48 8.86
N ALA A 338 -23.19 0.72 8.60
CA ALA A 338 -24.52 0.95 9.14
C ALA A 338 -24.74 0.35 10.54
N GLY A 339 -23.72 -0.33 11.12
CA GLY A 339 -23.77 -0.91 12.45
C GLY A 339 -24.24 -2.38 12.50
N VAL A 340 -24.31 -3.07 11.36
CA VAL A 340 -24.63 -4.51 11.34
C VAL A 340 -23.45 -5.29 11.92
N ALA A 341 -23.75 -6.26 12.81
CA ALA A 341 -22.75 -7.13 13.43
C ALA A 341 -22.04 -8.00 12.39
N ARG A 342 -20.76 -8.35 12.64
CA ARG A 342 -19.93 -9.07 11.67
C ARG A 342 -20.50 -10.42 11.25
N GLU A 343 -21.08 -11.14 12.19
CA GLU A 343 -21.75 -12.45 12.01
C GLU A 343 -23.02 -12.38 11.16
N ASP A 344 -23.60 -11.18 10.99
CA ASP A 344 -24.82 -10.97 10.22
C ASP A 344 -24.58 -10.31 8.85
N LEU A 345 -23.33 -10.01 8.50
CA LEU A 345 -23.00 -9.31 7.24
C LEU A 345 -23.38 -10.08 5.97
N ASP A 346 -23.43 -11.40 6.04
CA ASP A 346 -23.82 -12.25 4.91
C ASP A 346 -25.35 -12.43 4.79
N ARG A 347 -26.14 -11.96 5.78
CA ARG A 347 -27.59 -11.96 5.71
C ARG A 347 -28.10 -10.75 4.92
N SER A 348 -29.10 -10.95 4.06
CA SER A 348 -29.71 -9.87 3.27
C SER A 348 -30.26 -8.76 4.17
N ASN A 349 -29.82 -7.51 3.91
CA ASN A 349 -30.33 -6.31 4.60
C ASN A 349 -30.21 -5.07 3.68
N PRO A 350 -31.13 -4.91 2.70
CA PRO A 350 -31.09 -3.80 1.74
C PRO A 350 -31.14 -2.42 2.41
N ARG A 351 -31.91 -2.30 3.52
CA ARG A 351 -32.00 -1.04 4.25
C ARG A 351 -30.68 -0.63 4.89
N ALA A 352 -29.96 -1.58 5.50
CA ALA A 352 -28.65 -1.30 6.10
C ALA A 352 -27.61 -0.98 5.03
N ALA A 353 -27.64 -1.65 3.87
CA ALA A 353 -26.75 -1.37 2.75
C ALA A 353 -26.87 0.09 2.28
N VAL A 354 -28.11 0.61 2.14
CA VAL A 354 -28.34 2.00 1.76
C VAL A 354 -27.97 2.97 2.89
N LEU A 355 -28.24 2.62 4.15
CA LEU A 355 -27.89 3.47 5.31
C LEU A 355 -26.37 3.67 5.43
N GLY A 356 -25.58 2.65 5.14
CA GLY A 356 -24.12 2.69 5.19
C GLY A 356 -23.45 3.57 4.11
N MET A 357 -24.21 4.04 3.13
CA MET A 357 -23.71 4.94 2.10
C MET A 357 -23.15 6.26 2.63
N ALA A 358 -23.47 6.65 3.87
CA ALA A 358 -22.90 7.85 4.48
C ALA A 358 -21.35 7.83 4.51
N ASN A 359 -20.72 6.66 4.78
CA ASN A 359 -19.28 6.49 4.72
C ASN A 359 -18.78 6.58 3.28
N LEU A 360 -19.41 5.88 2.35
CA LEU A 360 -19.06 5.90 0.92
C LEU A 360 -19.14 7.33 0.36
N ARG A 361 -20.21 8.06 0.69
CA ARG A 361 -20.40 9.46 0.28
C ARG A 361 -19.27 10.36 0.74
N LYS A 362 -18.80 10.19 1.99
CA LYS A 362 -17.67 10.99 2.51
C LYS A 362 -16.40 10.73 1.71
N HIS A 363 -16.09 9.47 1.37
CA HIS A 363 -14.94 9.15 0.53
C HIS A 363 -15.09 9.70 -0.90
N TYR A 364 -16.28 9.61 -1.50
CA TYR A 364 -16.57 10.19 -2.81
C TYR A 364 -16.34 11.71 -2.81
N GLN A 365 -16.86 12.44 -1.82
CA GLN A 365 -16.65 13.87 -1.64
C GLN A 365 -15.18 14.23 -1.35
N ASN A 366 -14.44 13.37 -0.68
CA ASN A 366 -13.01 13.59 -0.45
C ASN A 366 -12.20 13.57 -1.75
N ILE A 367 -12.60 12.75 -2.74
CA ILE A 367 -11.93 12.68 -4.05
C ILE A 367 -12.07 14.00 -4.80
N ASP A 368 -13.23 14.67 -4.74
CA ASP A 368 -13.46 15.96 -5.39
C ASP A 368 -12.48 17.06 -4.94
N LYS A 369 -11.96 16.97 -3.72
CA LYS A 369 -10.96 17.93 -3.18
C LYS A 369 -9.65 17.91 -3.95
N PHE A 370 -9.32 16.78 -4.58
CA PHE A 370 -8.15 16.61 -5.43
C PHE A 370 -8.43 16.93 -6.90
N ARG A 371 -9.69 17.35 -7.23
CA ARG A 371 -10.14 17.70 -8.59
C ARG A 371 -10.00 16.56 -9.60
N ILE A 372 -10.29 15.37 -9.16
CA ILE A 372 -10.23 14.14 -9.97
C ILE A 372 -11.61 13.51 -10.03
N PRO A 373 -12.08 13.06 -11.22
CA PRO A 373 -13.34 12.33 -11.33
C PRO A 373 -13.26 10.99 -10.60
N CYS A 374 -14.43 10.51 -10.17
CA CYS A 374 -14.59 9.26 -9.46
C CYS A 374 -15.67 8.39 -10.08
N ILE A 375 -15.45 7.08 -10.07
CA ILE A 375 -16.47 6.05 -10.28
C ILE A 375 -16.43 5.06 -9.12
N VAL A 376 -17.59 4.70 -8.57
CA VAL A 376 -17.72 3.65 -7.56
C VAL A 376 -17.78 2.29 -8.24
N ALA A 377 -16.85 1.39 -7.88
CA ALA A 377 -16.92 -0.02 -8.22
C ALA A 377 -17.64 -0.76 -7.10
N LEU A 378 -18.91 -1.13 -7.30
CA LEU A 378 -19.65 -1.95 -6.34
C LEU A 378 -19.27 -3.41 -6.57
N ASN A 379 -18.26 -3.87 -5.81
CA ASN A 379 -17.68 -5.20 -5.92
C ASN A 379 -18.61 -6.24 -5.26
N ARG A 380 -19.21 -7.10 -6.07
CA ARG A 380 -20.18 -8.11 -5.63
C ARG A 380 -19.50 -9.32 -5.00
N PHE A 381 -20.11 -9.79 -3.91
CA PHE A 381 -19.78 -11.06 -3.28
C PHE A 381 -20.93 -12.08 -3.48
N PRO A 382 -20.66 -13.40 -3.39
CA PRO A 382 -21.69 -14.42 -3.59
C PRO A 382 -22.89 -14.31 -2.62
N SER A 383 -22.71 -13.71 -1.45
CA SER A 383 -23.77 -13.48 -0.45
C SER A 383 -24.66 -12.27 -0.77
N ASP A 384 -24.25 -11.39 -1.70
CA ASP A 384 -24.98 -10.15 -2.00
C ASP A 384 -26.25 -10.46 -2.83
N THR A 385 -27.39 -9.97 -2.38
CA THR A 385 -28.66 -10.13 -3.10
C THR A 385 -28.81 -9.03 -4.18
N ASP A 386 -29.55 -9.36 -5.24
CA ASP A 386 -29.86 -8.37 -6.29
C ASP A 386 -30.64 -7.16 -5.78
N GLU A 387 -31.44 -7.33 -4.73
CA GLU A 387 -32.18 -6.24 -4.08
C GLU A 387 -31.22 -5.26 -3.40
N GLU A 388 -30.22 -5.76 -2.66
CA GLU A 388 -29.19 -4.94 -2.02
C GLU A 388 -28.39 -4.16 -3.07
N VAL A 389 -27.91 -4.85 -4.11
CA VAL A 389 -27.13 -4.22 -5.19
C VAL A 389 -27.94 -3.14 -5.90
N LYS A 390 -29.19 -3.44 -6.34
CA LYS A 390 -30.08 -2.48 -7.00
C LYS A 390 -30.42 -1.29 -6.08
N GLY A 391 -30.63 -1.55 -4.79
CA GLY A 391 -30.89 -0.51 -3.80
C GLY A 391 -29.74 0.47 -3.67
N VAL A 392 -28.50 -0.02 -3.56
CA VAL A 392 -27.29 0.79 -3.48
C VAL A 392 -27.04 1.57 -4.76
N VAL A 393 -27.16 0.93 -5.94
CA VAL A 393 -26.98 1.60 -7.23
C VAL A 393 -27.97 2.76 -7.39
N LYS A 394 -29.27 2.50 -7.16
CA LYS A 394 -30.32 3.54 -7.26
C LYS A 394 -30.06 4.70 -6.29
N ALA A 395 -29.64 4.40 -5.05
CA ALA A 395 -29.35 5.44 -4.07
C ALA A 395 -28.12 6.27 -4.47
N ALA A 396 -27.06 5.65 -5.02
CA ALA A 396 -25.86 6.34 -5.50
C ALA A 396 -26.19 7.25 -6.71
N GLU A 397 -26.95 6.75 -7.67
CA GLU A 397 -27.38 7.52 -8.85
C GLU A 397 -28.25 8.71 -8.48
N ASN A 398 -29.18 8.55 -7.50
CA ASN A 398 -29.99 9.67 -6.99
C ASN A 398 -29.15 10.77 -6.31
N GLU A 399 -27.94 10.44 -5.85
CA GLU A 399 -26.97 11.38 -5.27
C GLU A 399 -25.96 11.89 -6.31
N GLY A 400 -26.11 11.53 -7.60
CA GLY A 400 -25.23 11.96 -8.70
C GLY A 400 -23.87 11.26 -8.71
N MET A 401 -23.72 10.12 -8.02
CA MET A 401 -22.48 9.35 -8.05
C MET A 401 -22.43 8.45 -9.29
N ASN A 402 -21.28 8.43 -9.96
CA ASN A 402 -21.00 7.41 -10.96
C ASN A 402 -20.76 6.07 -10.23
N ILE A 403 -21.51 5.04 -10.58
CA ILE A 403 -21.40 3.71 -9.96
C ILE A 403 -21.60 2.62 -11.01
N ALA A 404 -20.78 1.55 -10.91
CA ALA A 404 -20.92 0.35 -11.73
C ALA A 404 -20.79 -0.91 -10.82
N PRO A 405 -21.78 -1.81 -10.81
CA PRO A 405 -21.61 -3.13 -10.22
C PRO A 405 -20.57 -3.94 -11.00
N CYS A 406 -19.77 -4.74 -10.31
CA CYS A 406 -18.80 -5.62 -10.95
C CYS A 406 -18.72 -6.98 -10.21
N ASP A 407 -18.52 -8.06 -10.98
CA ASP A 407 -18.38 -9.43 -10.48
C ASP A 407 -17.02 -10.00 -10.93
N ILE A 408 -15.97 -9.26 -10.60
CA ILE A 408 -14.60 -9.50 -11.06
C ILE A 408 -14.01 -10.78 -10.46
N PHE A 409 -14.33 -11.08 -9.20
CA PHE A 409 -13.83 -12.30 -8.55
C PHE A 409 -14.26 -13.57 -9.31
N ARG A 410 -15.51 -13.64 -9.72
CA ARG A 410 -16.10 -14.82 -10.37
C ARG A 410 -15.84 -14.88 -11.88
N LEU A 411 -15.86 -13.72 -12.55
CA LEU A 411 -15.86 -13.64 -14.02
C LEU A 411 -14.58 -13.03 -14.60
N GLY A 412 -13.59 -12.64 -13.77
CA GLY A 412 -12.37 -12.01 -14.26
C GLY A 412 -12.65 -10.67 -14.94
N GLY A 413 -11.93 -10.40 -16.04
CA GLY A 413 -12.12 -9.19 -16.83
C GLY A 413 -13.52 -9.02 -17.40
N GLU A 414 -14.24 -10.10 -17.72
CA GLU A 414 -15.63 -10.03 -18.18
C GLU A 414 -16.55 -9.39 -17.15
N GLY A 415 -16.39 -9.75 -15.87
CA GLY A 415 -17.15 -9.16 -14.75
C GLY A 415 -16.85 -7.68 -14.47
N GLY A 416 -15.84 -7.12 -15.14
CA GLY A 416 -15.44 -5.71 -15.03
C GLY A 416 -15.73 -4.86 -16.27
N LEU A 417 -16.34 -5.40 -17.33
CA LEU A 417 -16.51 -4.68 -18.60
C LEU A 417 -17.31 -3.37 -18.45
N GLU A 418 -18.45 -3.39 -17.75
CA GLU A 418 -19.24 -2.18 -17.51
C GLU A 418 -18.43 -1.12 -16.75
N LEU A 419 -17.69 -1.53 -15.72
CA LEU A 419 -16.81 -0.62 -14.97
C LEU A 419 -15.74 -0.01 -15.89
N ALA A 420 -15.11 -0.81 -16.76
CA ALA A 420 -14.09 -0.36 -17.68
C ALA A 420 -14.65 0.62 -18.74
N GLU A 421 -15.79 0.32 -19.35
CA GLU A 421 -16.46 1.19 -20.32
C GLU A 421 -16.83 2.55 -19.72
N ARG A 422 -17.44 2.54 -18.52
CA ARG A 422 -17.78 3.78 -17.81
C ARG A 422 -16.51 4.56 -17.40
N THR A 423 -15.44 3.87 -16.98
CA THR A 423 -14.14 4.49 -16.65
C THR A 423 -13.55 5.20 -17.89
N ILE A 424 -13.54 4.53 -19.05
CA ILE A 424 -13.09 5.14 -20.32
C ILE A 424 -13.93 6.34 -20.68
N SER A 425 -15.26 6.23 -20.59
CA SER A 425 -16.18 7.33 -20.89
C SER A 425 -15.93 8.56 -20.01
N ILE A 426 -15.70 8.38 -18.71
CA ILE A 426 -15.39 9.48 -17.79
C ILE A 426 -14.06 10.13 -18.16
N LEU A 427 -13.01 9.32 -18.43
CA LEU A 427 -11.69 9.83 -18.82
C LEU A 427 -11.72 10.68 -20.09
N GLN A 428 -12.59 10.34 -21.06
CA GLN A 428 -12.75 11.07 -22.30
C GLN A 428 -13.54 12.38 -22.16
N ASN A 429 -14.53 12.41 -21.25
CA ASN A 429 -15.48 13.53 -21.15
C ASN A 429 -15.18 14.50 -20.00
N ALA A 430 -14.44 14.07 -18.98
CA ALA A 430 -14.13 14.87 -17.79
C ALA A 430 -12.68 14.68 -17.38
N PRO A 431 -11.71 15.23 -18.12
CA PRO A 431 -10.31 15.11 -17.73
C PRO A 431 -10.09 15.80 -16.39
N GLY A 432 -9.61 15.05 -15.40
CA GLY A 432 -9.24 15.57 -14.10
C GLY A 432 -8.11 16.60 -14.21
N CYS A 433 -8.08 17.52 -13.25
CA CYS A 433 -6.99 18.49 -13.08
C CYS A 433 -6.42 18.30 -11.67
N PHE A 434 -5.62 17.27 -11.50
CA PHE A 434 -5.08 16.88 -10.20
C PHE A 434 -4.41 18.03 -9.45
N ARG A 435 -4.73 18.14 -8.17
CA ARG A 435 -4.03 19.02 -7.23
C ARG A 435 -3.90 18.35 -5.87
N PRO A 436 -2.72 18.41 -5.22
CA PRO A 436 -2.56 18.02 -3.83
C PRO A 436 -3.46 18.86 -2.91
N LEU A 437 -3.81 18.31 -1.76
CA LEU A 437 -4.66 18.96 -0.77
C LEU A 437 -3.97 20.20 -0.15
N TYR A 438 -2.63 20.16 -0.03
CA TYR A 438 -1.84 21.23 0.56
C TYR A 438 -0.46 21.37 -0.10
N GLY A 439 0.13 22.56 0.04
CA GLY A 439 1.54 22.80 -0.29
C GLY A 439 2.48 22.37 0.84
N TRP A 440 3.65 21.84 0.50
CA TRP A 440 4.62 21.35 1.51
C TRP A 440 5.29 22.46 2.31
N ASP A 441 5.15 23.70 1.91
CA ASP A 441 5.66 24.91 2.56
C ASP A 441 4.81 25.38 3.76
N LEU A 442 3.61 24.84 3.95
CA LEU A 442 2.76 25.12 5.11
C LEU A 442 3.42 24.66 6.43
N PRO A 443 3.11 25.28 7.58
CA PRO A 443 3.45 24.75 8.90
C PRO A 443 2.99 23.29 9.08
N VAL A 444 3.72 22.51 9.88
CA VAL A 444 3.41 21.07 10.06
C VAL A 444 2.01 20.86 10.65
N GLU A 445 1.64 21.69 11.63
CA GLU A 445 0.33 21.66 12.27
C GLU A 445 -0.81 21.93 11.28
N ASP A 446 -0.59 22.86 10.33
CA ASP A 446 -1.58 23.20 9.31
C ASP A 446 -1.75 22.05 8.30
N LYS A 447 -0.66 21.38 7.92
CA LYS A 447 -0.71 20.17 7.06
C LYS A 447 -1.52 19.06 7.74
N ILE A 448 -1.23 18.79 9.02
CA ILE A 448 -1.92 17.77 9.81
C ILE A 448 -3.41 18.14 9.93
N PHE A 449 -3.73 19.41 10.22
CA PHE A 449 -5.12 19.87 10.32
C PHE A 449 -5.87 19.79 8.99
N LYS A 450 -5.20 20.12 7.87
CA LYS A 450 -5.78 19.98 6.53
C LYS A 450 -6.24 18.55 6.27
N VAL A 451 -5.39 17.56 6.51
CA VAL A 451 -5.75 16.16 6.30
C VAL A 451 -6.82 15.72 7.30
N ALA A 452 -6.62 15.95 8.58
CA ALA A 452 -7.55 15.51 9.62
C ALA A 452 -8.93 16.20 9.53
N GLY A 453 -8.97 17.49 9.26
CA GLY A 453 -10.23 18.25 9.13
C GLY A 453 -10.95 17.94 7.83
N GLU A 454 -10.26 18.05 6.70
CA GLU A 454 -10.93 17.93 5.41
C GLU A 454 -11.19 16.48 5.02
N ILE A 455 -10.22 15.56 5.19
CA ILE A 455 -10.38 14.16 4.78
C ILE A 455 -11.09 13.33 5.84
N TYR A 456 -10.68 13.45 7.12
CA TYR A 456 -11.28 12.64 8.18
C TYR A 456 -12.57 13.27 8.73
N GLY A 457 -12.66 14.60 8.77
CA GLY A 457 -13.80 15.34 9.34
C GLY A 457 -13.64 15.67 10.82
N ALA A 458 -12.39 15.70 11.32
CA ALA A 458 -12.08 16.12 12.69
C ALA A 458 -12.34 17.62 12.89
N VAL A 459 -12.82 17.99 14.08
CA VAL A 459 -13.06 19.40 14.44
C VAL A 459 -11.83 20.10 14.99
N SER A 460 -10.89 19.34 15.57
CA SER A 460 -9.62 19.86 16.10
C SER A 460 -8.59 18.74 16.25
N ILE A 461 -7.36 19.14 16.62
CA ILE A 461 -6.25 18.22 16.90
C ILE A 461 -5.72 18.49 18.30
N ASP A 462 -5.52 17.43 19.07
CA ASP A 462 -4.79 17.46 20.33
C ASP A 462 -3.37 16.90 20.13
N TYR A 463 -2.38 17.68 20.58
CA TYR A 463 -0.97 17.28 20.53
C TYR A 463 -0.49 16.90 21.92
N GLN A 464 -0.15 15.62 22.12
CA GLN A 464 0.43 15.16 23.38
C GLN A 464 1.85 15.74 23.61
N PRO A 465 2.35 15.74 24.85
CA PRO A 465 3.66 16.36 25.18
C PRO A 465 4.85 15.87 24.34
N LEU A 466 4.84 14.59 23.92
CA LEU A 466 5.89 14.05 23.03
C LEU A 466 5.76 14.64 21.62
N ALA A 467 4.54 14.74 21.09
CA ALA A 467 4.31 15.32 19.77
C ALA A 467 4.73 16.79 19.71
N ARG A 468 4.48 17.58 20.77
CA ARG A 468 4.93 18.98 20.86
C ARG A 468 6.45 19.09 20.85
N ARG A 469 7.15 18.23 21.62
CA ARG A 469 8.62 18.15 21.58
C ARG A 469 9.14 17.76 20.20
N ASN A 470 8.47 16.85 19.50
CA ASN A 470 8.85 16.48 18.13
C ASN A 470 8.67 17.67 17.17
N LEU A 471 7.59 18.47 17.28
CA LEU A 471 7.39 19.68 16.48
C LEU A 471 8.52 20.69 16.70
N ASP A 472 8.95 20.91 17.95
CA ASP A 472 10.10 21.77 18.26
C ASP A 472 11.39 21.31 17.59
N LEU A 473 11.65 19.99 17.57
CA LEU A 473 12.82 19.40 16.90
C LEU A 473 12.69 19.53 15.37
N ILE A 474 11.51 19.26 14.81
CA ILE A 474 11.22 19.37 13.37
C ILE A 474 11.52 20.79 12.89
N ASN A 475 10.98 21.80 13.57
CA ASN A 475 11.18 23.21 13.23
C ASN A 475 12.63 23.63 13.42
N ARG A 476 13.28 23.21 14.52
CA ARG A 476 14.69 23.54 14.82
C ARG A 476 15.66 23.04 13.76
N TYR A 477 15.42 21.83 13.22
CA TYR A 477 16.35 21.18 12.28
C TYR A 477 15.91 21.26 10.81
N GLY A 478 14.85 22.04 10.51
CA GLY A 478 14.43 22.32 9.14
C GLY A 478 13.73 21.15 8.43
N PHE A 479 13.06 20.25 9.19
CA PHE A 479 12.21 19.20 8.62
C PHE A 479 10.78 19.64 8.37
N ASP A 480 10.44 20.88 8.67
CA ASP A 480 9.08 21.46 8.56
C ASP A 480 8.54 21.51 7.12
N LYS A 481 9.41 21.45 6.10
CA LYS A 481 9.02 21.43 4.68
C LYS A 481 8.59 20.04 4.17
N LEU A 482 8.72 19.00 4.98
CA LEU A 482 8.32 17.66 4.60
C LEU A 482 6.80 17.51 4.64
N PRO A 483 6.16 16.77 3.69
CA PRO A 483 4.74 16.42 3.77
C PRO A 483 4.46 15.52 4.97
N VAL A 484 3.18 15.40 5.34
CA VAL A 484 2.73 14.57 6.46
C VAL A 484 2.09 13.27 5.97
N CYS A 485 2.49 12.16 6.56
CA CYS A 485 1.99 10.82 6.32
C CYS A 485 1.32 10.34 7.61
N ILE A 486 0.04 10.72 7.83
CA ILE A 486 -0.64 10.44 9.10
C ILE A 486 -0.85 8.93 9.27
N ALA A 487 -0.35 8.39 10.38
CA ALA A 487 -0.55 7.01 10.79
C ALA A 487 -1.77 6.92 11.71
N LYS A 488 -2.83 6.26 11.23
CA LYS A 488 -4.08 6.05 11.99
C LYS A 488 -4.69 4.67 11.73
N THR A 489 -5.70 4.33 12.52
CA THR A 489 -6.49 3.11 12.28
C THR A 489 -7.13 3.12 10.89
N GLN A 490 -7.17 1.96 10.24
CA GLN A 490 -7.85 1.77 8.95
C GLN A 490 -9.36 1.48 9.10
N GLN A 491 -9.87 1.32 10.32
CA GLN A 491 -11.25 0.87 10.57
C GLN A 491 -12.25 2.01 10.70
N SER A 492 -11.79 3.24 10.79
CA SER A 492 -12.63 4.44 10.98
C SER A 492 -12.04 5.62 10.22
N LEU A 493 -12.86 6.60 9.87
CA LEU A 493 -12.41 7.93 9.45
C LEU A 493 -11.72 8.69 10.59
N SER A 494 -12.08 8.42 11.86
CA SER A 494 -11.40 8.97 13.05
C SER A 494 -10.16 8.16 13.43
N ASP A 495 -9.47 8.56 14.49
CA ASP A 495 -8.38 7.80 15.13
C ASP A 495 -8.88 6.74 16.12
N ASN A 496 -10.20 6.65 16.34
CA ASN A 496 -10.85 5.65 17.19
C ASN A 496 -11.50 4.56 16.32
N PRO A 497 -11.02 3.30 16.35
CA PRO A 497 -11.52 2.21 15.51
C PRO A 497 -12.97 1.79 15.80
N SER A 498 -13.55 2.17 16.94
CA SER A 498 -14.93 1.85 17.29
C SER A 498 -15.97 2.81 16.70
N LEU A 499 -15.55 3.98 16.18
CA LEU A 499 -16.43 4.95 15.55
C LEU A 499 -16.64 4.60 14.08
N LEU A 500 -17.67 3.79 13.80
CA LEU A 500 -18.02 3.35 12.44
C LEU A 500 -18.82 4.39 11.66
N GLY A 501 -19.01 4.15 10.37
CA GLY A 501 -19.84 4.99 9.50
C GLY A 501 -19.23 6.36 9.21
N LEU A 502 -19.91 7.41 9.61
CA LEU A 502 -19.48 8.80 9.46
C LEU A 502 -19.38 9.47 10.85
N PRO A 503 -18.22 9.35 11.53
CA PRO A 503 -17.98 10.03 12.80
C PRO A 503 -18.12 11.56 12.65
N ARG A 504 -18.63 12.22 13.70
CA ARG A 504 -18.77 13.67 13.77
C ARG A 504 -18.23 14.18 15.09
N ASP A 505 -17.89 15.46 15.15
CA ASP A 505 -17.51 16.18 16.38
C ASP A 505 -16.39 15.49 17.17
N PHE A 506 -15.42 14.87 16.47
CA PHE A 506 -14.28 14.18 17.09
C PHE A 506 -12.98 14.98 16.96
N ILE A 507 -12.10 14.73 17.90
CA ILE A 507 -10.75 15.30 17.97
C ILE A 507 -9.76 14.20 17.61
N VAL A 508 -8.79 14.50 16.74
CA VAL A 508 -7.68 13.58 16.44
C VAL A 508 -6.55 13.86 17.42
N THR A 509 -6.05 12.82 18.10
CA THR A 509 -4.95 12.94 19.06
C THR A 509 -3.63 12.50 18.42
N VAL A 510 -2.69 13.43 18.24
CA VAL A 510 -1.33 13.15 17.79
C VAL A 510 -0.46 12.84 19.02
N ARG A 511 0.01 11.59 19.12
CA ARG A 511 0.82 11.10 20.26
C ARG A 511 2.29 11.44 20.11
N GLU A 512 2.84 11.23 18.92
CA GLU A 512 4.21 11.53 18.53
C GLU A 512 4.27 11.86 17.03
N ILE A 513 5.37 12.48 16.59
CA ILE A 513 5.66 12.69 15.17
C ILE A 513 7.03 12.14 14.87
N LYS A 514 7.11 11.09 14.05
CA LYS A 514 8.37 10.51 13.59
C LYS A 514 8.88 11.23 12.37
N ILE A 515 10.19 11.33 12.25
CA ILE A 515 10.86 11.97 11.13
C ILE A 515 11.45 10.88 10.24
N ALA A 516 10.85 10.67 9.06
CA ALA A 516 11.38 9.80 8.00
C ALA A 516 12.08 10.68 6.96
N SER A 517 13.21 11.26 7.37
CA SER A 517 13.91 12.30 6.59
C SER A 517 14.54 11.78 5.29
N GLY A 518 14.93 10.51 5.24
CA GLY A 518 15.41 9.85 4.03
C GLY A 518 14.28 9.61 3.03
N ALA A 519 13.13 9.11 3.49
CA ALA A 519 11.93 8.95 2.67
C ALA A 519 11.32 10.31 2.29
N GLY A 520 11.55 11.34 3.12
CA GLY A 520 11.14 12.71 2.87
C GLY A 520 9.69 12.99 3.29
N PHE A 521 9.25 12.48 4.44
CA PHE A 521 7.96 12.82 5.05
C PHE A 521 8.00 12.71 6.58
N LEU A 522 7.04 13.35 7.24
CA LEU A 522 6.79 13.26 8.67
C LEU A 522 5.66 12.26 8.93
N ILE A 523 5.71 11.53 10.05
CA ILE A 523 4.70 10.53 10.39
C ILE A 523 4.04 10.92 11.73
N PRO A 524 2.98 11.75 11.71
CA PRO A 524 2.13 11.97 12.88
C PRO A 524 1.42 10.65 13.24
N ILE A 525 1.63 10.16 14.45
CA ILE A 525 1.02 8.91 14.94
C ILE A 525 -0.19 9.26 15.78
N THR A 526 -1.35 8.79 15.35
CA THR A 526 -2.63 8.97 16.04
C THR A 526 -3.16 7.60 16.48
N GLY A 527 -3.75 7.53 17.66
CA GLY A 527 -4.25 6.26 18.20
C GLY A 527 -3.13 5.23 18.49
N GLU A 528 -3.50 3.95 18.51
CA GLU A 528 -2.56 2.83 18.74
C GLU A 528 -2.18 2.18 17.41
N ILE A 529 -0.99 2.47 16.92
CA ILE A 529 -0.47 1.92 15.68
C ILE A 529 0.60 0.87 15.99
N LEU A 530 0.32 -0.37 15.61
CA LEU A 530 1.26 -1.47 15.76
C LEU A 530 2.16 -1.57 14.52
N ARG A 531 3.44 -1.29 14.70
CA ARG A 531 4.46 -1.40 13.65
C ARG A 531 5.03 -2.82 13.52
N MET A 532 4.79 -3.67 14.52
CA MET A 532 5.04 -5.11 14.50
C MET A 532 3.74 -5.82 14.86
N PRO A 533 3.00 -6.33 13.85
CA PRO A 533 1.78 -7.12 14.07
C PRO A 533 2.10 -8.40 14.84
N GLY A 534 1.11 -8.97 15.52
CA GLY A 534 1.19 -10.31 16.08
C GLY A 534 0.35 -11.29 15.26
N LEU A 535 0.67 -12.57 15.35
CA LEU A 535 -0.19 -13.62 14.83
C LEU A 535 -1.51 -13.67 15.61
N SER A 536 -2.60 -14.02 14.90
CA SER A 536 -3.91 -14.27 15.51
C SER A 536 -3.93 -15.60 16.27
N LYS A 537 -5.03 -15.90 16.98
CA LYS A 537 -5.25 -17.20 17.62
C LYS A 537 -5.24 -18.35 16.61
N MET A 538 -5.77 -18.09 15.42
CA MET A 538 -5.80 -19.01 14.29
C MET A 538 -5.14 -18.32 13.08
N PRO A 539 -3.79 -18.37 12.99
CA PRO A 539 -3.09 -17.75 11.86
C PRO A 539 -3.28 -18.56 10.57
N ALA A 540 -3.19 -17.90 9.42
CA ALA A 540 -3.27 -18.54 8.11
C ALA A 540 -2.19 -19.64 7.94
N ALA A 541 -1.08 -19.52 8.63
CA ALA A 541 0.00 -20.52 8.66
C ALA A 541 -0.48 -21.94 9.00
N TYR A 542 -1.56 -22.10 9.74
CA TYR A 542 -2.10 -23.44 10.08
C TYR A 542 -2.75 -24.16 8.89
N ASN A 543 -3.08 -23.42 7.83
CA ASN A 543 -3.74 -23.94 6.63
C ASN A 543 -2.80 -24.00 5.41
N ILE A 544 -1.55 -23.58 5.57
CA ILE A 544 -0.55 -23.62 4.49
C ILE A 544 0.20 -24.94 4.60
N ASP A 545 0.26 -25.67 3.49
CA ASP A 545 0.95 -26.96 3.40
C ASP A 545 1.64 -27.11 2.04
N ILE A 546 2.56 -28.05 1.95
CA ILE A 546 3.27 -28.42 0.73
C ILE A 546 3.27 -29.94 0.59
N ASP A 547 2.93 -30.44 -0.59
CA ASP A 547 2.94 -31.87 -0.89
C ASP A 547 4.33 -32.36 -1.38
N ASP A 548 4.44 -33.67 -1.62
CA ASP A 548 5.68 -34.32 -2.06
C ASP A 548 6.10 -33.90 -3.49
N GLU A 549 5.19 -33.38 -4.30
CA GLU A 549 5.41 -32.80 -5.62
C GLU A 549 5.84 -31.33 -5.56
N GLY A 550 5.87 -30.72 -4.37
CA GLY A 550 6.23 -29.32 -4.16
C GLY A 550 5.07 -28.33 -4.43
N VAL A 551 3.83 -28.80 -4.50
CA VAL A 551 2.66 -27.94 -4.69
C VAL A 551 2.25 -27.34 -3.36
N ILE A 552 2.24 -26.00 -3.27
CA ILE A 552 1.85 -25.28 -2.07
C ILE A 552 0.35 -25.04 -2.08
N THR A 553 -0.29 -25.30 -0.95
CA THR A 553 -1.71 -25.05 -0.72
C THR A 553 -1.91 -24.06 0.42
N GLY A 554 -3.07 -23.40 0.49
CA GLY A 554 -3.41 -22.48 1.59
C GLY A 554 -2.82 -21.07 1.52
N VAL A 555 -1.95 -20.77 0.54
CA VAL A 555 -1.39 -19.41 0.33
C VAL A 555 -2.37 -18.52 -0.43
N SER A 556 -3.57 -18.96 -0.72
CA SER A 556 -4.59 -18.22 -1.46
C SER A 556 -5.26 -17.10 -0.67
N SER A 557 -5.84 -16.14 -1.41
CA SER A 557 -6.57 -15.00 -0.83
C SER A 557 -7.76 -15.42 0.04
N PRO A 558 -8.14 -14.63 1.07
CA PRO A 558 -9.34 -14.88 1.87
C PRO A 558 -10.58 -14.96 0.96
N GLY A 559 -11.26 -16.07 0.95
CA GLY A 559 -12.42 -16.40 0.09
C GLY A 559 -12.35 -17.78 -0.54
N GLU A 560 -11.18 -18.43 -0.52
CA GLU A 560 -11.00 -19.83 -0.95
C GLU A 560 -10.87 -20.81 0.22
N ILE A 561 -10.85 -20.33 1.45
CA ILE A 561 -10.97 -21.19 2.64
C ILE A 561 -12.41 -21.65 2.62
N GLY A 562 -12.62 -22.93 2.21
CA GLY A 562 -13.88 -23.60 2.38
C GLY A 562 -14.35 -23.53 3.84
N PRO A 563 -15.63 -23.75 4.13
CA PRO A 563 -16.12 -23.65 5.49
C PRO A 563 -15.24 -24.50 6.40
N LEU A 564 -14.67 -23.87 7.42
CA LEU A 564 -14.05 -24.57 8.53
C LEU A 564 -15.12 -25.47 9.14
N THR A 565 -15.04 -26.78 8.87
CA THR A 565 -15.84 -27.79 9.54
C THR A 565 -15.47 -27.89 11.01
#